data_ee7ddcbb138bba9e7b4cb81c2c30021b
#
_entry.id   ee7ddcbb138bba9e7b4cb81c2c30021b
#
_cell.length_a   1.000
_cell.length_b   1.000
_cell.length_c   1.000
_cell.angle_alpha   90.00
_cell.angle_beta   90.00
_cell.angle_gamma   90.00
#
_symmetry.space_group_name_H-M   'P 1'
#
loop_
_entity.id
_entity.type
_entity.pdbx_description
1 polymer ?
#
loop_
_entity_poly.entity_id
_entity_poly.type
_entity_poly.pdbx_seq_one_letter_code
_entity_poly.pdbx_strand_id
1 'polypeptide(L)'
;MVTRFLHVSLNIDAILEEVTIYKRRKRLEEMTKGQGLGDAYTATLTRIKSQNGSKSRLGMETLMWISHSERPLTAIELCQALRVARGDTDWNTENIPAIDTVLRCSLGLVTVEASSSNIRLVHFTLQEHLSNASSLFQSPHSMMAEISLTFLNFPCIRDLSTDRKSVV
;
A
#
# COMPACT_ATOMS: atom_id res chain seq x y z
N MET A 1 15.76 -14.46 -13.32
CA MET A 1 16.77 -13.44 -12.91
C MET A 1 16.13 -12.29 -12.12
N VAL A 2 14.97 -11.76 -12.54
CA VAL A 2 14.24 -10.65 -11.89
C VAL A 2 13.87 -10.92 -10.42
N THR A 3 13.45 -12.14 -10.09
CA THR A 3 13.06 -12.55 -8.73
C THR A 3 14.19 -12.47 -7.71
N ARG A 4 15.46 -12.71 -8.12
CA ARG A 4 16.61 -12.59 -7.23
C ARG A 4 16.92 -11.13 -6.88
N PHE A 5 16.80 -10.22 -7.85
CA PHE A 5 16.98 -8.78 -7.60
C PHE A 5 15.91 -8.23 -6.67
N LEU A 6 14.66 -8.63 -6.87
CA LEU A 6 13.56 -8.22 -6.00
C LEU A 6 13.76 -8.72 -4.56
N HIS A 7 14.18 -9.97 -4.41
CA HIS A 7 14.49 -10.55 -3.09
C HIS A 7 15.57 -9.74 -2.36
N VAL A 8 16.65 -9.41 -3.06
CA VAL A 8 17.75 -8.58 -2.49
C VAL A 8 17.23 -7.18 -2.18
N SER A 9 16.49 -6.54 -3.09
CA SER A 9 15.95 -5.19 -2.91
C SER A 9 15.05 -5.08 -1.68
N LEU A 10 14.15 -6.02 -1.46
CA LEU A 10 13.25 -6.03 -0.31
C LEU A 10 13.97 -6.24 1.03
N ASN A 11 15.12 -6.88 0.99
CA ASN A 11 15.87 -7.23 2.20
C ASN A 11 17.09 -6.32 2.43
N ILE A 12 17.44 -5.44 1.51
CA ILE A 12 18.65 -4.62 1.62
C ILE A 12 18.59 -3.71 2.85
N ASP A 13 17.44 -3.13 3.15
CA ASP A 13 17.27 -2.29 4.33
C ASP A 13 17.47 -3.10 5.61
N ALA A 14 16.91 -4.32 5.68
CA ALA A 14 17.10 -5.22 6.81
C ALA A 14 18.56 -5.67 6.99
N ILE A 15 19.34 -5.73 5.90
CA ILE A 15 20.78 -6.02 5.96
C ILE A 15 21.55 -4.77 6.44
N LEU A 16 21.16 -3.60 5.97
CA LEU A 16 21.83 -2.33 6.33
C LEU A 16 21.55 -1.89 7.77
N GLU A 17 20.41 -2.29 8.34
CA GLU A 17 20.09 -2.07 9.76
C GLU A 17 21.04 -2.85 10.71
N GLU A 18 21.69 -3.93 10.23
CA GLU A 18 22.63 -4.67 11.06
C GLU A 18 23.92 -3.87 11.31
N VAL A 19 24.31 -3.76 12.57
CA VAL A 19 25.37 -2.88 13.04
C VAL A 19 26.79 -3.36 12.65
N THR A 20 26.97 -4.68 12.40
CA THR A 20 28.27 -5.25 12.11
C THR A 20 28.35 -5.92 10.75
N ILE A 21 29.53 -5.85 10.09
CA ILE A 21 29.78 -6.52 8.80
C ILE A 21 29.55 -8.04 8.91
N TYR A 22 29.92 -8.65 10.05
CA TYR A 22 29.70 -10.07 10.31
C TYR A 22 28.19 -10.42 10.26
N LYS A 23 27.37 -9.66 10.97
CA LYS A 23 25.91 -9.86 11.01
C LYS A 23 25.30 -9.62 9.63
N ARG A 24 25.73 -8.59 8.90
CA ARG A 24 25.29 -8.32 7.53
C ARG A 24 25.58 -9.50 6.60
N ARG A 25 26.82 -10.04 6.67
CA ARG A 25 27.21 -11.20 5.85
C ARG A 25 26.40 -12.44 6.22
N LYS A 26 26.25 -12.73 7.52
CA LYS A 26 25.45 -13.84 8.01
C LYS A 26 23.99 -13.73 7.55
N ARG A 27 23.40 -12.54 7.64
CA ARG A 27 22.03 -12.27 7.19
C ARG A 27 21.88 -12.48 5.68
N LEU A 28 22.86 -12.03 4.90
CA LEU A 28 22.90 -12.25 3.45
C LEU A 28 22.96 -13.74 3.10
N GLU A 29 23.80 -14.51 3.79
CA GLU A 29 23.91 -15.96 3.60
C GLU A 29 22.62 -16.70 3.97
N GLU A 30 21.96 -16.33 5.05
CA GLU A 30 20.66 -16.89 5.46
C GLU A 30 19.60 -16.64 4.38
N MET A 31 19.55 -15.43 3.83
CA MET A 31 18.61 -15.04 2.76
C MET A 31 18.88 -15.76 1.43
N THR A 32 20.14 -16.11 1.15
CA THR A 32 20.50 -16.85 -0.08
C THR A 32 20.30 -18.35 0.04
N LYS A 33 20.20 -18.89 1.26
CA LYS A 33 20.07 -20.34 1.54
C LYS A 33 18.63 -20.87 1.52
N GLY A 34 17.73 -20.27 0.74
CA GLY A 34 16.47 -20.92 0.42
C GLY A 34 15.19 -20.30 0.98
N GLN A 35 15.22 -19.07 1.45
CA GLN A 35 13.97 -18.37 1.70
C GLN A 35 13.32 -18.03 0.35
N GLY A 36 12.12 -18.55 0.12
CA GLY A 36 11.33 -18.22 -1.06
C GLY A 36 10.92 -16.75 -1.05
N LEU A 37 10.54 -16.23 -2.22
CA LEU A 37 10.04 -14.86 -2.37
C LEU A 37 8.83 -14.59 -1.44
N GLY A 38 8.01 -15.63 -1.17
CA GLY A 38 6.91 -15.57 -0.20
C GLY A 38 7.34 -15.24 1.22
N ASP A 39 8.47 -15.80 1.67
CA ASP A 39 9.00 -15.50 3.00
C ASP A 39 9.50 -14.06 3.11
N ALA A 40 10.12 -13.54 2.03
CA ALA A 40 10.52 -12.13 1.95
C ALA A 40 9.32 -11.18 2.01
N TYR A 41 8.23 -11.52 1.33
CA TYR A 41 6.98 -10.76 1.42
C TYR A 41 6.40 -10.81 2.84
N THR A 42 6.34 -11.97 3.45
CA THR A 42 5.85 -12.15 4.82
C THR A 42 6.68 -11.33 5.81
N ALA A 43 8.01 -11.38 5.70
CA ALA A 43 8.92 -10.59 6.54
C ALA A 43 8.69 -9.08 6.35
N THR A 44 8.53 -8.62 5.10
CA THR A 44 8.28 -7.21 4.80
C THR A 44 6.91 -6.77 5.32
N LEU A 45 5.87 -7.57 5.15
CA LEU A 45 4.53 -7.30 5.70
C LEU A 45 4.55 -7.22 7.23
N THR A 46 5.33 -8.09 7.89
CA THR A 46 5.54 -8.04 9.34
C THR A 46 6.23 -6.72 9.74
N ARG A 47 7.24 -6.28 8.98
CA ARG A 47 7.91 -4.98 9.21
C ARG A 47 6.94 -3.81 9.02
N ILE A 48 6.07 -3.84 8.00
CA ILE A 48 5.03 -2.81 7.81
C ILE A 48 4.10 -2.76 9.02
N LYS A 49 3.64 -3.93 9.50
CA LYS A 49 2.78 -4.02 10.69
C LYS A 49 3.46 -3.55 11.97
N SER A 50 4.77 -3.70 12.10
CA SER A 50 5.55 -3.28 13.27
C SER A 50 5.96 -1.80 13.25
N GLN A 51 5.69 -1.05 12.19
CA GLN A 51 5.86 0.40 12.17
C GLN A 51 4.96 1.05 13.23
N ASN A 52 5.23 2.31 13.59
CA ASN A 52 4.32 3.02 14.49
C ASN A 52 2.91 3.12 13.88
N GLY A 53 1.87 3.20 14.73
CA GLY A 53 0.47 2.96 14.38
C GLY A 53 -0.02 3.63 13.08
N SER A 54 0.26 4.92 12.85
CA SER A 54 -0.18 5.65 11.65
C SER A 54 0.55 5.17 10.38
N LYS A 55 1.84 4.88 10.44
CA LYS A 55 2.61 4.38 9.29
C LYS A 55 2.24 2.95 8.95
N SER A 56 2.04 2.11 9.95
CA SER A 56 1.57 0.74 9.78
C SER A 56 0.21 0.72 9.08
N ARG A 57 -0.74 1.51 9.59
CA ARG A 57 -2.07 1.64 8.99
C ARG A 57 -1.98 2.10 7.54
N LEU A 58 -1.25 3.18 7.26
CA LEU A 58 -1.10 3.72 5.91
C LEU A 58 -0.51 2.70 4.95
N GLY A 59 0.54 1.97 5.34
CA GLY A 59 1.16 0.94 4.52
C GLY A 59 0.21 -0.24 4.24
N MET A 60 -0.52 -0.71 5.24
CA MET A 60 -1.47 -1.82 5.09
C MET A 60 -2.70 -1.44 4.27
N GLU A 61 -3.25 -0.24 4.47
CA GLU A 61 -4.37 0.29 3.67
C GLU A 61 -3.96 0.48 2.21
N THR A 62 -2.74 0.97 1.96
CA THR A 62 -2.16 1.08 0.61
C THR A 62 -2.16 -0.26 -0.11
N LEU A 63 -1.63 -1.30 0.54
CA LEU A 63 -1.60 -2.66 -0.04
C LEU A 63 -3.02 -3.20 -0.28
N MET A 64 -3.94 -2.96 0.64
CA MET A 64 -5.34 -3.37 0.50
C MET A 64 -5.99 -2.71 -0.73
N TRP A 65 -5.88 -1.39 -0.87
CA TRP A 65 -6.45 -0.67 -2.00
C TRP A 65 -5.90 -1.17 -3.33
N ILE A 66 -4.58 -1.31 -3.47
CA ILE A 66 -3.95 -1.73 -4.72
C ILE A 66 -4.32 -3.18 -5.08
N SER A 67 -4.36 -4.07 -4.08
CA SER A 67 -4.61 -5.50 -4.33
C SER A 67 -6.07 -5.86 -4.60
N HIS A 68 -7.04 -5.00 -4.20
CA HIS A 68 -8.47 -5.29 -4.32
C HIS A 68 -9.21 -4.31 -5.24
N SER A 69 -8.53 -3.34 -5.85
CA SER A 69 -9.14 -2.45 -6.83
C SER A 69 -9.32 -3.15 -8.16
N GLU A 70 -10.49 -2.97 -8.79
CA GLU A 70 -10.84 -3.55 -10.10
C GLU A 70 -9.96 -3.03 -11.26
N ARG A 71 -9.36 -1.86 -11.09
CA ARG A 71 -8.41 -1.26 -12.03
C ARG A 71 -7.23 -0.64 -11.31
N PRO A 72 -6.11 -0.45 -12.00
CA PRO A 72 -4.99 0.32 -11.43
C PRO A 72 -5.44 1.71 -11.00
N LEU A 73 -5.04 2.12 -9.80
CA LEU A 73 -5.28 3.46 -9.28
C LEU A 73 -4.10 4.37 -9.64
N THR A 74 -4.38 5.61 -9.95
CA THR A 74 -3.35 6.65 -10.02
C THR A 74 -2.88 7.03 -8.63
N ALA A 75 -1.70 7.65 -8.53
CA ALA A 75 -1.17 8.17 -7.27
C ALA A 75 -2.15 9.11 -6.57
N ILE A 76 -2.83 9.97 -7.34
CA ILE A 76 -3.81 10.93 -6.84
C ILE A 76 -5.03 10.20 -6.29
N GLU A 77 -5.60 9.26 -7.04
CA GLU A 77 -6.78 8.49 -6.59
C GLU A 77 -6.50 7.71 -5.30
N LEU A 78 -5.34 7.07 -5.20
CA LEU A 78 -4.96 6.35 -3.99
C LEU A 78 -4.81 7.30 -2.79
N CYS A 79 -4.09 8.42 -2.94
CA CYS A 79 -3.93 9.40 -1.87
C CYS A 79 -5.29 9.98 -1.44
N GLN A 80 -6.22 10.16 -2.37
CA GLN A 80 -7.60 10.57 -2.09
C GLN A 80 -8.37 9.50 -1.30
N ALA A 81 -8.24 8.23 -1.65
CA ALA A 81 -8.87 7.13 -0.92
C ALA A 81 -8.31 6.99 0.50
N LEU A 82 -6.99 7.09 0.65
CA LEU A 82 -6.29 6.93 1.93
C LEU A 82 -6.53 8.07 2.93
N ARG A 83 -7.00 9.24 2.47
CA ARG A 83 -7.31 10.36 3.37
C ARG A 83 -8.65 10.22 4.08
N VAL A 84 -9.60 9.47 3.49
CA VAL A 84 -10.95 9.31 4.03
C VAL A 84 -10.93 8.26 5.13
N ALA A 85 -11.33 8.64 6.32
CA ALA A 85 -11.51 7.72 7.43
C ALA A 85 -13.00 7.40 7.62
N ARG A 86 -13.26 6.24 8.23
CA ARG A 86 -14.62 5.84 8.58
C ARG A 86 -15.24 6.88 9.53
N GLY A 87 -16.40 7.41 9.16
CA GLY A 87 -17.13 8.38 9.97
C GLY A 87 -16.73 9.84 9.75
N ASP A 88 -15.84 10.12 8.78
CA ASP A 88 -15.59 11.49 8.36
C ASP A 88 -16.88 12.12 7.83
N THR A 89 -17.13 13.37 8.22
CA THR A 89 -18.34 14.12 7.84
C THR A 89 -18.05 15.19 6.81
N ASP A 90 -16.80 15.55 6.59
CA ASP A 90 -16.42 16.64 5.70
C ASP A 90 -15.09 16.39 5.02
N TRP A 91 -14.89 17.14 3.93
CA TRP A 91 -13.69 17.09 3.11
C TRP A 91 -12.55 17.91 3.75
N ASN A 92 -11.56 17.24 4.32
CA ASN A 92 -10.36 17.88 4.83
C ASN A 92 -9.15 17.62 3.90
N THR A 93 -8.66 18.64 3.22
CA THR A 93 -7.52 18.56 2.31
C THR A 93 -6.17 18.33 3.02
N GLU A 94 -6.07 18.67 4.29
CA GLU A 94 -4.83 18.52 5.07
C GLU A 94 -4.54 17.05 5.42
N ASN A 95 -5.55 16.18 5.33
CA ASN A 95 -5.39 14.74 5.59
C ASN A 95 -4.85 13.95 4.39
N ILE A 96 -4.60 14.58 3.24
CA ILE A 96 -4.09 13.86 2.06
C ILE A 96 -2.62 13.48 2.28
N PRO A 97 -2.29 12.17 2.34
CA PRO A 97 -0.91 11.76 2.49
C PRO A 97 -0.10 12.05 1.23
N ALA A 98 1.13 12.53 1.38
CA ALA A 98 2.04 12.67 0.27
C ALA A 98 2.42 11.27 -0.29
N ILE A 99 2.49 11.14 -1.61
CA ILE A 99 2.81 9.86 -2.28
C ILE A 99 4.13 9.26 -1.79
N ASP A 100 5.16 10.09 -1.57
CA ASP A 100 6.44 9.63 -1.03
C ASP A 100 6.31 8.99 0.36
N THR A 101 5.36 9.47 1.16
CA THR A 101 5.09 8.88 2.48
C THR A 101 4.39 7.53 2.32
N VAL A 102 3.45 7.42 1.39
CA VAL A 102 2.77 6.16 1.05
C VAL A 102 3.78 5.10 0.59
N LEU A 103 4.68 5.47 -0.31
CA LEU A 103 5.73 4.57 -0.81
C LEU A 103 6.68 4.13 0.31
N ARG A 104 7.13 5.06 1.16
CA ARG A 104 7.99 4.74 2.31
C ARG A 104 7.32 3.81 3.30
N CYS A 105 6.03 4.01 3.60
CA CYS A 105 5.29 3.15 4.51
C CYS A 105 5.08 1.74 3.97
N SER A 106 5.11 1.59 2.64
CA SER A 106 4.96 0.30 1.94
C SER A 106 6.27 -0.49 1.81
N LEU A 107 7.39 0.04 2.31
CA LEU A 107 8.72 -0.61 2.38
C LEU A 107 9.13 -1.32 1.08
N GLY A 108 8.95 -0.68 -0.07
CA GLY A 108 9.36 -1.20 -1.38
C GLY A 108 8.41 -2.23 -2.01
N LEU A 109 7.25 -2.52 -1.39
CA LEU A 109 6.24 -3.41 -1.98
C LEU A 109 5.39 -2.72 -3.07
N VAL A 110 5.45 -1.38 -3.14
CA VAL A 110 4.65 -0.56 -4.05
C VAL A 110 5.55 0.38 -4.84
N THR A 111 5.20 0.61 -6.10
CA THR A 111 5.90 1.52 -7.00
C THR A 111 4.91 2.35 -7.81
N VAL A 112 5.37 3.51 -8.30
CA VAL A 112 4.64 4.36 -9.24
C VAL A 112 5.21 4.16 -10.63
N GLU A 113 4.36 3.88 -11.60
CA GLU A 113 4.75 3.79 -13.00
C GLU A 113 4.90 5.21 -13.59
N ALA A 114 6.10 5.54 -14.04
CA ALA A 114 6.44 6.91 -14.49
C ALA A 114 5.60 7.38 -15.70
N SER A 115 5.18 6.47 -16.59
CA SER A 115 4.44 6.80 -17.81
C SER A 115 2.96 7.10 -17.58
N SER A 116 2.33 6.41 -16.63
CA SER A 116 0.88 6.48 -16.38
C SER A 116 0.51 7.11 -15.04
N SER A 117 1.51 7.34 -14.17
CA SER A 117 1.31 7.70 -12.76
C SER A 117 0.46 6.69 -11.97
N ASN A 118 0.28 5.48 -12.51
CA ASN A 118 -0.44 4.40 -11.83
C ASN A 118 0.43 3.80 -10.73
N ILE A 119 -0.22 3.43 -9.64
CA ILE A 119 0.42 2.71 -8.55
C ILE A 119 0.24 1.22 -8.78
N ARG A 120 1.32 0.48 -8.55
CA ARG A 120 1.36 -0.97 -8.73
C ARG A 120 2.11 -1.64 -7.58
N LEU A 121 1.76 -2.90 -7.34
CA LEU A 121 2.63 -3.78 -6.58
C LEU A 121 3.92 -4.02 -7.37
N VAL A 122 5.04 -4.12 -6.65
CA VAL A 122 6.39 -4.25 -7.23
C VAL A 122 6.54 -5.47 -8.14
N HIS A 123 5.73 -6.51 -7.93
CA HIS A 123 5.72 -7.72 -8.75
C HIS A 123 4.36 -8.45 -8.65
N PHE A 124 3.96 -9.17 -9.72
CA PHE A 124 2.70 -9.90 -9.77
C PHE A 124 2.61 -11.03 -8.72
N THR A 125 3.73 -11.67 -8.36
CA THR A 125 3.74 -12.72 -7.32
C THR A 125 3.41 -12.17 -5.93
N LEU A 126 3.56 -10.86 -5.70
CA LEU A 126 3.06 -10.23 -4.48
C LEU A 126 1.53 -10.19 -4.47
N GLN A 127 0.89 -9.94 -5.62
CA GLN A 127 -0.56 -10.02 -5.74
C GLN A 127 -1.07 -11.43 -5.37
N GLU A 128 -0.43 -12.47 -5.90
CA GLU A 128 -0.76 -13.86 -5.56
C GLU A 128 -0.56 -14.14 -4.07
N HIS A 129 0.55 -13.65 -3.50
CA HIS A 129 0.84 -13.81 -2.07
C HIS A 129 -0.21 -13.12 -1.19
N LEU A 130 -0.62 -11.89 -1.52
CA LEU A 130 -1.65 -11.15 -0.79
C LEU A 130 -3.03 -11.81 -0.92
N SER A 131 -3.38 -12.33 -2.10
CA SER A 131 -4.64 -13.02 -2.36
C SER A 131 -4.76 -14.34 -1.56
N ASN A 132 -3.64 -15.06 -1.42
CA ASN A 132 -3.59 -16.30 -0.65
C ASN A 132 -3.59 -16.05 0.88
N ALA A 133 -3.23 -14.86 1.33
CA ALA A 133 -3.21 -14.47 2.73
C ALA A 133 -4.56 -13.86 3.16
N SER A 134 -5.65 -14.64 3.07
CA SER A 134 -7.03 -14.19 3.33
C SER A 134 -7.26 -13.55 4.71
N SER A 135 -6.42 -13.85 5.69
CA SER A 135 -6.46 -13.25 7.03
C SER A 135 -5.74 -11.91 7.14
N LEU A 136 -5.06 -11.46 6.08
CA LEU A 136 -4.27 -10.24 6.10
C LEU A 136 -5.14 -8.99 6.18
N PHE A 137 -6.25 -8.99 5.46
CA PHE A 137 -7.22 -7.91 5.39
C PHE A 137 -8.60 -8.42 5.82
N GLN A 138 -9.16 -7.81 6.85
CA GLN A 138 -10.53 -8.13 7.28
C GLN A 138 -11.53 -7.42 6.38
N SER A 139 -12.31 -8.19 5.60
CA SER A 139 -13.39 -7.66 4.72
C SER A 139 -12.96 -6.46 3.86
N PRO A 140 -11.94 -6.58 3.01
CA PRO A 140 -11.38 -5.44 2.29
C PRO A 140 -12.42 -4.73 1.42
N HIS A 141 -13.27 -5.46 0.72
CA HIS A 141 -14.33 -4.87 -0.12
C HIS A 141 -15.37 -4.09 0.71
N SER A 142 -15.71 -4.56 1.91
CA SER A 142 -16.62 -3.83 2.81
C SER A 142 -15.99 -2.53 3.28
N MET A 143 -14.70 -2.55 3.63
CA MET A 143 -13.96 -1.35 4.03
C MET A 143 -13.87 -0.35 2.87
N MET A 144 -13.51 -0.82 1.67
CA MET A 144 -13.45 0.04 0.47
C MET A 144 -14.82 0.64 0.14
N ALA A 145 -15.89 -0.14 0.25
CA ALA A 145 -17.25 0.34 0.04
C ALA A 145 -17.65 1.41 1.06
N GLU A 146 -17.38 1.20 2.34
CA GLU A 146 -17.64 2.20 3.38
C GLU A 146 -16.88 3.52 3.14
N ILE A 147 -15.60 3.44 2.82
CA ILE A 147 -14.78 4.62 2.52
C ILE A 147 -15.33 5.35 1.28
N SER A 148 -15.69 4.61 0.24
CA SER A 148 -16.28 5.17 -0.99
C SER A 148 -17.63 5.85 -0.71
N LEU A 149 -18.50 5.23 0.08
CA LEU A 149 -19.79 5.81 0.47
C LEU A 149 -19.61 7.03 1.37
N THR A 150 -18.64 7.00 2.30
CA THR A 150 -18.29 8.15 3.13
C THR A 150 -17.85 9.32 2.26
N PHE A 151 -16.97 9.09 1.28
CA PHE A 151 -16.53 10.09 0.31
C PHE A 151 -17.69 10.68 -0.50
N LEU A 152 -18.57 9.84 -1.04
CA LEU A 152 -19.72 10.28 -1.84
C LEU A 152 -20.75 11.08 -0.99
N ASN A 153 -20.72 10.89 0.32
CA ASN A 153 -21.65 11.56 1.24
C ASN A 153 -21.15 12.93 1.72
N PHE A 154 -19.92 13.32 1.40
CA PHE A 154 -19.43 14.66 1.72
C PHE A 154 -20.30 15.75 1.06
N PRO A 155 -20.65 16.82 1.79
CA PRO A 155 -21.49 17.89 1.26
C PRO A 155 -20.98 18.45 -0.06
N CYS A 156 -19.68 18.72 -0.15
CA CYS A 156 -19.05 19.24 -1.37
C CYS A 156 -19.15 18.31 -2.59
N ILE A 157 -19.31 17.00 -2.39
CA ILE A 157 -19.49 16.02 -3.48
C ILE A 157 -20.97 15.89 -3.84
N ARG A 158 -21.86 15.89 -2.84
CA ARG A 158 -23.32 15.81 -3.05
C ARG A 158 -23.83 17.02 -3.81
N ASP A 159 -23.36 18.23 -3.49
CA ASP A 159 -23.78 19.46 -4.12
C ASP A 159 -23.37 19.56 -5.60
N LEU A 160 -22.21 18.98 -5.98
CA LEU A 160 -21.80 18.86 -7.39
C LEU A 160 -22.78 18.03 -8.24
N SER A 161 -23.53 17.10 -7.63
CA SER A 161 -24.54 16.31 -8.34
C SER A 161 -25.86 17.06 -8.54
N THR A 162 -26.11 18.09 -7.74
CA THR A 162 -27.36 18.87 -7.76
C THR A 162 -27.30 19.98 -8.81
N ASP A 163 -26.15 20.58 -9.04
CA ASP A 163 -25.95 21.66 -10.04
C ASP A 163 -26.10 21.18 -11.50
N ARG A 164 -25.94 19.89 -11.78
CA ARG A 164 -26.17 19.33 -13.12
C ARG A 164 -27.66 19.25 -13.52
N LYS A 165 -28.58 19.44 -12.59
CA LYS A 165 -30.04 19.40 -12.88
C LYS A 165 -30.63 20.75 -13.21
N SER A 166 -29.87 21.85 -13.13
CA SER A 166 -30.36 23.19 -13.42
C SER A 166 -29.99 23.73 -14.81
N VAL A 167 -29.47 22.89 -15.70
CA VAL A 167 -29.18 23.23 -17.10
C VAL A 167 -29.99 22.30 -18.00
N VAL A 168 -31.30 22.52 -18.07
CA VAL A 168 -32.21 22.07 -19.14
C VAL A 168 -33.13 23.21 -19.47
#